data_e52889b80fea2363ff1197ccfe9eeeae
#
_entry.id   e52889b80fea2363ff1197ccfe9eeeae
#
_cell.length_a   1.000
_cell.length_b   1.000
_cell.length_c   1.000
_cell.angle_alpha   90.00
_cell.angle_beta   90.00
_cell.angle_gamma   90.00
#
_symmetry.space_group_name_H-M   'P 1'
#
loop_
_entity.id
_entity.type
_entity.pdbx_description
1 polymer ?
#
loop_
_entity_poly.entity_id
_entity_poly.type
_entity_poly.pdbx_seq_one_letter_code
_entity_poly.pdbx_strand_id
1 'polypeptide(L)'
;MEELKKYPSMKLLPNGVFYHDEIPEKAAEVMNRTQKANPQIGGWALVGGWPLFVKNGIRWEPGRAKIVACDALPAQLEYIKSGHAQVLIAQGCFMWGYKSVELLVNKIVLNQSPTEVKIAAPLTLVTQENLDEWSLNWKKWLLKEAVNR
;
A
#
# COMPACT_ATOMS: atom_id res chain seq x y z
N MET A 1 -8.13 14.63 5.03
CA MET A 1 -9.45 15.17 5.47
C MET A 1 -9.96 16.27 4.52
N GLU A 2 -9.09 17.18 4.04
CA GLU A 2 -9.52 18.22 3.08
C GLU A 2 -10.11 17.65 1.79
N GLU A 3 -9.52 16.57 1.26
CA GLU A 3 -10.01 15.93 0.05
C GLU A 3 -11.45 15.41 0.18
N LEU A 4 -11.81 14.85 1.34
CA LEU A 4 -13.18 14.36 1.58
C LEU A 4 -14.25 15.44 1.52
N LYS A 5 -13.91 16.72 1.76
CA LYS A 5 -14.84 17.83 1.63
C LYS A 5 -15.38 18.02 0.20
N LYS A 6 -14.63 17.54 -0.79
CA LYS A 6 -15.05 17.59 -2.20
C LYS A 6 -16.13 16.53 -2.54
N TYR A 7 -16.36 15.57 -1.64
CA TYR A 7 -17.26 14.45 -1.83
C TYR A 7 -18.29 14.40 -0.70
N PRO A 8 -19.31 15.25 -0.71
CA PRO A 8 -20.26 15.41 0.41
C PRO A 8 -21.08 14.15 0.71
N SER A 9 -21.18 13.21 -0.24
CA SER A 9 -21.79 11.89 -0.03
C SER A 9 -20.91 10.93 0.77
N MET A 10 -19.59 11.18 0.87
CA MET A 10 -18.68 10.39 1.67
C MET A 10 -18.60 10.96 3.08
N LYS A 11 -18.92 10.11 4.05
CA LYS A 11 -18.86 10.49 5.47
C LYS A 11 -17.86 9.61 6.20
N LEU A 12 -16.96 10.23 6.95
CA LEU A 12 -16.13 9.48 7.87
C LEU A 12 -16.98 8.95 9.02
N LEU A 13 -16.77 7.67 9.38
CA LEU A 13 -17.37 7.10 10.58
C LEU A 13 -16.95 7.94 11.79
N PRO A 14 -17.86 8.25 12.75
CA PRO A 14 -17.47 8.88 14.00
C PRO A 14 -16.32 8.10 14.66
N ASN A 15 -15.26 8.79 15.04
CA ASN A 15 -13.99 8.18 15.52
C ASN A 15 -13.39 7.16 14.53
N GLY A 16 -13.59 7.36 13.23
CA GLY A 16 -13.21 6.43 12.16
C GLY A 16 -11.74 6.47 11.76
N VAL A 17 -10.85 7.00 12.63
CA VAL A 17 -9.39 6.89 12.48
C VAL A 17 -8.89 5.91 13.52
N PHE A 18 -8.25 4.83 13.08
CA PHE A 18 -7.79 3.75 13.92
C PHE A 18 -6.27 3.62 13.88
N TYR A 19 -5.69 3.38 15.04
CA TYR A 19 -4.27 3.10 15.22
C TYR A 19 -4.10 1.64 15.65
N HIS A 20 -3.00 0.99 15.26
CA HIS A 20 -2.79 -0.45 15.44
C HIS A 20 -1.35 -0.84 15.76
N ASP A 21 -0.52 0.11 16.21
CA ASP A 21 0.89 -0.09 16.60
C ASP A 21 1.74 -0.75 15.50
N GLU A 22 1.35 -0.60 14.22
CA GLU A 22 2.00 -1.22 13.06
C GLU A 22 2.08 -2.77 13.13
N ILE A 23 1.13 -3.40 13.84
CA ILE A 23 1.02 -4.85 13.96
C ILE A 23 -0.08 -5.34 13.01
N PRO A 24 0.25 -6.16 11.98
CA PRO A 24 -0.69 -6.60 10.96
C PRO A 24 -1.95 -7.27 11.53
N GLU A 25 -1.79 -8.19 12.47
CA GLU A 25 -2.88 -8.93 13.09
C GLU A 25 -3.84 -8.02 13.86
N LYS A 26 -3.30 -7.06 14.62
CA LYS A 26 -4.11 -6.05 15.32
C LYS A 26 -4.87 -5.17 14.34
N ALA A 27 -4.22 -4.75 13.27
CA ALA A 27 -4.84 -3.94 12.23
C ALA A 27 -6.01 -4.67 11.56
N ALA A 28 -5.81 -5.93 11.17
CA ALA A 28 -6.85 -6.76 10.58
C ALA A 28 -8.01 -7.01 11.56
N GLU A 29 -7.70 -7.24 12.84
CA GLU A 29 -8.72 -7.44 13.88
C GLU A 29 -9.58 -6.18 14.09
N VAL A 30 -8.93 -5.00 14.19
CA VAL A 30 -9.63 -3.72 14.31
C VAL A 30 -10.57 -3.51 13.12
N MET A 31 -10.10 -3.73 11.89
CA MET A 31 -10.93 -3.62 10.70
C MET A 31 -12.15 -4.57 10.76
N ASN A 32 -11.92 -5.85 11.03
CA ASN A 32 -12.99 -6.86 11.07
C ASN A 32 -14.03 -6.56 12.14
N ARG A 33 -13.59 -6.21 13.35
CA ARG A 33 -14.48 -5.85 14.46
C ARG A 33 -15.30 -4.60 14.13
N THR A 34 -14.64 -3.58 13.58
CA THR A 34 -15.32 -2.33 13.22
C THR A 34 -16.30 -2.54 12.08
N GLN A 35 -15.95 -3.29 11.04
CA GLN A 35 -16.85 -3.62 9.93
C GLN A 35 -18.08 -4.40 10.40
N LYS A 36 -17.88 -5.36 11.33
CA LYS A 36 -18.98 -6.15 11.92
C LYS A 36 -19.92 -5.28 12.73
N ALA A 37 -19.37 -4.37 13.53
CA ALA A 37 -20.17 -3.44 14.36
C ALA A 37 -20.86 -2.34 13.54
N ASN A 38 -20.35 -2.02 12.36
CA ASN A 38 -20.82 -0.95 11.48
C ASN A 38 -21.00 -1.46 10.06
N PRO A 39 -22.01 -2.28 9.78
CA PRO A 39 -22.21 -2.88 8.47
C PRO A 39 -22.45 -1.86 7.35
N GLN A 40 -22.78 -0.61 7.65
CA GLN A 40 -22.95 0.46 6.69
C GLN A 40 -21.63 1.01 6.12
N ILE A 41 -20.46 0.63 6.67
CA ILE A 41 -19.16 1.06 6.12
C ILE A 41 -19.03 0.54 4.69
N GLY A 42 -18.94 1.47 3.74
CA GLY A 42 -18.78 1.18 2.32
C GLY A 42 -17.33 1.16 1.83
N GLY A 43 -16.38 1.68 2.63
CA GLY A 43 -14.98 1.72 2.22
C GLY A 43 -13.98 1.94 3.34
N TRP A 44 -12.75 1.51 3.09
CA TRP A 44 -11.58 1.64 3.96
C TRP A 44 -10.42 2.27 3.20
N ALA A 45 -9.83 3.29 3.78
CA ALA A 45 -8.59 3.89 3.30
C ALA A 45 -7.45 3.53 4.28
N LEU A 46 -6.53 2.71 3.84
CA LEU A 46 -5.41 2.23 4.64
C LEU A 46 -4.16 3.03 4.30
N VAL A 47 -3.73 3.92 5.20
CA VAL A 47 -2.53 4.75 5.04
C VAL A 47 -1.26 3.88 5.06
N GLY A 48 -1.30 2.74 5.76
CA GLY A 48 -0.33 1.65 5.64
C GLY A 48 -1.06 0.35 5.32
N GLY A 49 -0.43 -0.54 4.57
CA GLY A 49 -1.04 -1.79 4.10
C GLY A 49 -1.15 -2.91 5.14
N TRP A 50 -0.94 -2.62 6.41
CA TRP A 50 -0.80 -3.59 7.51
C TRP A 50 -1.87 -4.68 7.57
N PRO A 51 -3.18 -4.38 7.49
CA PRO A 51 -4.21 -5.44 7.53
C PRO A 51 -4.10 -6.45 6.39
N LEU A 52 -3.55 -6.03 5.25
CA LEU A 52 -3.42 -6.85 4.05
C LEU A 52 -2.13 -7.69 4.02
N PHE A 53 -1.29 -7.61 5.05
CA PHE A 53 -0.17 -8.54 5.24
C PHE A 53 -0.59 -9.86 5.91
N VAL A 54 -1.77 -9.88 6.54
CA VAL A 54 -2.31 -11.09 7.18
C VAL A 54 -3.03 -11.93 6.14
N LYS A 55 -2.58 -13.16 5.91
CA LYS A 55 -3.29 -14.09 5.01
C LYS A 55 -4.72 -14.32 5.51
N ASN A 56 -5.70 -14.12 4.64
CA ASN A 56 -7.13 -14.19 4.99
C ASN A 56 -7.51 -13.24 6.16
N GLY A 57 -6.79 -12.11 6.28
CA GLY A 57 -7.02 -11.15 7.36
C GLY A 57 -8.34 -10.39 7.25
N ILE A 58 -8.93 -10.29 6.06
CA ILE A 58 -10.23 -9.67 5.83
C ILE A 58 -11.31 -10.75 5.86
N ARG A 59 -12.31 -10.60 6.74
CA ARG A 59 -13.30 -11.65 7.06
C ARG A 59 -14.70 -11.40 6.51
N TRP A 60 -14.85 -10.42 5.62
CA TRP A 60 -16.09 -10.19 4.89
C TRP A 60 -15.93 -10.55 3.42
N GLU A 61 -17.05 -10.71 2.73
CA GLU A 61 -17.05 -11.09 1.32
C GLU A 61 -16.45 -10.01 0.42
N PRO A 62 -15.73 -10.39 -0.66
CA PRO A 62 -15.20 -9.45 -1.64
C PRO A 62 -16.26 -8.48 -2.14
N GLY A 63 -15.90 -7.21 -2.24
CA GLY A 63 -16.80 -6.16 -2.71
C GLY A 63 -17.79 -5.64 -1.67
N ARG A 64 -17.89 -6.23 -0.48
CA ARG A 64 -18.77 -5.75 0.60
C ARG A 64 -18.42 -4.34 1.05
N ALA A 65 -17.13 -4.05 1.18
CA ALA A 65 -16.59 -2.73 1.39
C ALA A 65 -15.38 -2.54 0.48
N LYS A 66 -15.22 -1.35 -0.07
CA LYS A 66 -14.08 -1.04 -0.94
C LYS A 66 -12.84 -0.78 -0.09
N ILE A 67 -11.70 -1.33 -0.51
CA ILE A 67 -10.42 -1.11 0.17
C ILE A 67 -9.45 -0.44 -0.80
N VAL A 68 -8.87 0.67 -0.35
CA VAL A 68 -7.70 1.31 -0.96
C VAL A 68 -6.59 1.30 0.08
N ALA A 69 -5.41 0.80 -0.29
CA ALA A 69 -4.28 0.66 0.64
C ALA A 69 -2.97 1.13 0.01
N CYS A 70 -2.01 1.52 0.84
CA CYS A 70 -0.63 1.74 0.42
C CYS A 70 0.13 0.43 0.29
N ASP A 71 1.27 0.49 -0.41
CA ASP A 71 2.41 -0.41 -0.54
C ASP A 71 2.41 -1.35 -1.75
N ALA A 72 1.41 -2.15 -2.00
CA ALA A 72 1.37 -3.18 -3.08
C ALA A 72 2.53 -4.20 -3.03
N LEU A 73 2.88 -4.68 -1.83
CA LEU A 73 3.84 -5.75 -1.60
C LEU A 73 3.23 -7.12 -1.97
N PRO A 74 4.04 -8.16 -2.24
CA PRO A 74 3.55 -9.46 -2.70
C PRO A 74 2.39 -10.06 -1.89
N ALA A 75 2.43 -9.95 -0.55
CA ALA A 75 1.38 -10.47 0.32
C ALA A 75 0.02 -9.79 0.11
N GLN A 76 0.00 -8.52 -0.33
CA GLN A 76 -1.21 -7.75 -0.53
C GLN A 76 -1.90 -8.02 -1.87
N LEU A 77 -1.15 -8.54 -2.87
CA LEU A 77 -1.66 -8.72 -4.23
C LEU A 77 -2.83 -9.71 -4.29
N GLU A 78 -2.87 -10.69 -3.39
CA GLU A 78 -3.98 -11.64 -3.28
C GLU A 78 -5.31 -10.94 -2.96
N TYR A 79 -5.28 -9.79 -2.28
CA TYR A 79 -6.50 -9.02 -1.98
C TYR A 79 -7.06 -8.27 -3.19
N ILE A 80 -6.20 -7.87 -4.14
CA ILE A 80 -6.64 -7.38 -5.45
C ILE A 80 -7.25 -8.55 -6.24
N LYS A 81 -6.55 -9.69 -6.31
CA LYS A 81 -6.98 -10.87 -7.05
C LYS A 81 -8.31 -11.41 -6.56
N SER A 82 -8.52 -11.44 -5.26
CA SER A 82 -9.76 -11.88 -4.64
C SER A 82 -10.89 -10.84 -4.68
N GLY A 83 -10.62 -9.59 -5.09
CA GLY A 83 -11.61 -8.51 -5.15
C GLY A 83 -11.92 -7.84 -3.81
N HIS A 84 -11.19 -8.15 -2.75
CA HIS A 84 -11.32 -7.44 -1.47
C HIS A 84 -10.78 -6.01 -1.55
N ALA A 85 -9.58 -5.83 -2.15
CA ALA A 85 -9.02 -4.51 -2.40
C ALA A 85 -9.22 -4.12 -3.87
N GLN A 86 -9.54 -2.85 -4.12
CA GLN A 86 -9.72 -2.32 -5.46
C GLN A 86 -8.46 -1.66 -5.99
N VAL A 87 -7.70 -1.01 -5.11
CA VAL A 87 -6.48 -0.29 -5.48
C VAL A 87 -5.44 -0.45 -4.38
N LEU A 88 -4.21 -0.74 -4.78
CA LEU A 88 -3.03 -0.59 -3.95
C LEU A 88 -2.18 0.54 -4.53
N ILE A 89 -1.77 1.47 -3.68
CA ILE A 89 -0.90 2.60 -4.05
C ILE A 89 0.54 2.16 -3.84
N ALA A 90 1.15 1.65 -4.89
CA ALA A 90 2.49 1.11 -4.85
C ALA A 90 3.55 2.20 -4.74
N GLN A 91 4.45 2.00 -3.82
CA GLN A 91 5.65 2.79 -3.64
C GLN A 91 6.82 2.10 -4.34
N GLY A 92 7.69 2.87 -4.98
CA GLY A 92 8.86 2.35 -5.69
C GLY A 92 10.00 1.93 -4.75
N CYS A 93 9.75 1.08 -3.77
CA CYS A 93 10.70 0.74 -2.69
C CYS A 93 12.05 0.28 -3.20
N PHE A 94 12.08 -0.56 -4.25
CA PHE A 94 13.33 -1.00 -4.88
C PHE A 94 14.14 0.19 -5.44
N MET A 95 13.47 1.08 -6.17
CA MET A 95 14.11 2.26 -6.75
C MET A 95 14.53 3.29 -5.70
N TRP A 96 13.83 3.36 -4.59
CA TRP A 96 14.23 4.23 -3.47
C TRP A 96 15.58 3.82 -2.91
N GLY A 97 15.78 2.52 -2.65
CA GLY A 97 17.06 2.01 -2.20
C GLY A 97 18.18 2.30 -3.20
N TYR A 98 17.98 1.96 -4.47
CA TYR A 98 18.94 2.21 -5.54
C TYR A 98 19.29 3.70 -5.65
N LYS A 99 18.29 4.57 -5.75
CA LYS A 99 18.49 6.02 -5.92
C LYS A 99 19.15 6.67 -4.73
N SER A 100 18.87 6.21 -3.53
CA SER A 100 19.52 6.70 -2.30
C SER A 100 21.01 6.41 -2.32
N VAL A 101 21.40 5.19 -2.69
CA VAL A 101 22.83 4.82 -2.80
C VAL A 101 23.51 5.61 -3.92
N GLU A 102 22.87 5.73 -5.09
CA GLU A 102 23.40 6.53 -6.20
C GLU A 102 23.68 7.97 -5.78
N LEU A 103 22.73 8.62 -5.10
CA LEU A 103 22.88 10.00 -4.62
C LEU A 103 24.01 10.13 -3.59
N LEU A 104 24.16 9.16 -2.70
CA LEU A 104 25.27 9.14 -1.73
C LEU A 104 26.63 8.98 -2.43
N VAL A 105 26.75 8.04 -3.37
CA VAL A 105 27.98 7.85 -4.14
C VAL A 105 28.33 9.10 -4.94
N ASN A 106 27.37 9.68 -5.64
CA ASN A 106 27.58 10.92 -6.38
C ASN A 106 28.07 12.05 -5.47
N LYS A 107 27.48 12.19 -4.28
CA LYS A 107 27.88 13.23 -3.34
C LYS A 107 29.25 12.97 -2.72
N ILE A 108 29.52 11.76 -2.26
CA ILE A 108 30.73 11.46 -1.48
C ILE A 108 31.94 11.23 -2.37
N VAL A 109 31.76 10.49 -3.48
CA VAL A 109 32.88 10.10 -4.35
C VAL A 109 33.11 11.09 -5.46
N LEU A 110 32.02 11.57 -6.11
CA LEU A 110 32.12 12.46 -7.26
C LEU A 110 31.96 13.94 -6.91
N ASN A 111 31.69 14.27 -5.64
CA ASN A 111 31.40 15.62 -5.14
C ASN A 111 30.26 16.33 -5.92
N GLN A 112 29.30 15.54 -6.41
CA GLN A 112 28.13 16.02 -7.15
C GLN A 112 26.92 16.04 -6.24
N SER A 113 26.31 17.20 -6.04
CA SER A 113 25.05 17.33 -5.29
C SER A 113 23.87 17.24 -6.25
N PRO A 114 22.71 16.69 -5.80
CA PRO A 114 21.50 16.75 -6.60
C PRO A 114 21.10 18.21 -6.84
N THR A 115 20.50 18.47 -7.98
CA THR A 115 20.00 19.80 -8.36
C THR A 115 18.79 20.23 -7.53
N GLU A 116 18.05 19.24 -7.02
CA GLU A 116 16.85 19.45 -6.22
C GLU A 116 17.02 18.87 -4.81
N VAL A 117 16.58 19.61 -3.81
CA VAL A 117 16.58 19.18 -2.40
C VAL A 117 15.54 18.07 -2.16
N LYS A 118 14.45 18.09 -2.94
CA LYS A 118 13.33 17.16 -2.81
C LYS A 118 13.10 16.47 -4.15
N ILE A 119 13.35 15.17 -4.16
CA ILE A 119 13.12 14.31 -5.32
C ILE A 119 11.85 13.48 -5.05
N ALA A 120 10.78 13.77 -5.78
CA ALA A 120 9.53 13.02 -5.67
C ALA A 120 9.65 11.68 -6.41
N ALA A 121 9.34 10.57 -5.72
CA ALA A 121 9.20 9.27 -6.36
C ALA A 121 7.77 9.10 -6.89
N PRO A 122 7.59 8.58 -8.12
CA PRO A 122 6.26 8.31 -8.65
C PRO A 122 5.57 7.18 -7.87
N LEU A 123 4.25 7.29 -7.74
CA LEU A 123 3.39 6.23 -7.21
C LEU A 123 2.73 5.49 -8.37
N THR A 124 2.55 4.18 -8.22
CA THR A 124 1.83 3.35 -9.19
C THR A 124 0.54 2.85 -8.56
N LEU A 125 -0.58 3.01 -9.26
CA LEU A 125 -1.84 2.41 -8.85
C LEU A 125 -1.90 0.98 -9.37
N VAL A 126 -1.96 0.02 -8.46
CA VAL A 126 -2.10 -1.40 -8.77
C VAL A 126 -3.56 -1.79 -8.59
N THR A 127 -4.15 -2.25 -9.67
CA THR A 127 -5.55 -2.69 -9.77
C THR A 127 -5.61 -4.08 -10.37
N GLN A 128 -6.80 -4.64 -10.53
CA GLN A 128 -7.02 -5.91 -11.22
C GLN A 128 -6.45 -5.88 -12.66
N GLU A 129 -6.47 -4.72 -13.32
CA GLU A 129 -6.07 -4.57 -14.74
C GLU A 129 -4.57 -4.74 -14.95
N ASN A 130 -3.73 -4.31 -14.00
CA ASN A 130 -2.26 -4.36 -14.12
C ASN A 130 -1.58 -5.25 -13.06
N LEU A 131 -2.37 -6.06 -12.34
CA LEU A 131 -1.90 -6.94 -11.27
C LEU A 131 -0.80 -7.91 -11.75
N ASP A 132 -1.00 -8.52 -12.90
CA ASP A 132 -0.07 -9.52 -13.44
C ASP A 132 1.29 -8.89 -13.80
N GLU A 133 1.27 -7.73 -14.43
CA GLU A 133 2.49 -6.97 -14.74
C GLU A 133 3.23 -6.58 -13.45
N TRP A 134 2.51 -6.06 -12.46
CA TRP A 134 3.10 -5.69 -11.17
C TRP A 134 3.69 -6.90 -10.43
N SER A 135 3.01 -8.04 -10.45
CA SER A 135 3.51 -9.30 -9.89
C SER A 135 4.79 -9.78 -10.55
N LEU A 136 4.92 -9.63 -11.88
CA LEU A 136 6.14 -9.97 -12.61
C LEU A 136 7.31 -9.09 -12.22
N ASN A 137 7.10 -7.80 -11.94
CA ASN A 137 8.14 -6.91 -11.45
C ASN A 137 8.71 -7.39 -10.11
N TRP A 138 7.85 -7.79 -9.17
CA TRP A 138 8.29 -8.36 -7.90
C TRP A 138 9.13 -9.62 -8.09
N LYS A 139 8.71 -10.53 -8.96
CA LYS A 139 9.51 -11.74 -9.29
C LYS A 139 10.89 -11.37 -9.84
N LYS A 140 10.98 -10.40 -10.74
CA LYS A 140 12.25 -9.94 -11.31
C LYS A 140 13.16 -9.30 -10.24
N TRP A 141 12.62 -8.51 -9.34
CA TRP A 141 13.40 -7.86 -8.27
C TRP A 141 13.94 -8.89 -7.29
N LEU A 142 13.11 -9.84 -6.83
CA LEU A 142 13.51 -10.90 -5.91
C LEU A 142 14.52 -11.90 -6.53
N LEU A 143 14.38 -12.22 -7.82
CA LEU A 143 15.30 -13.13 -8.51
C LEU A 143 16.70 -12.52 -8.69
N LYS A 144 16.81 -11.19 -8.90
CA LYS A 144 18.11 -10.52 -8.98
C LYS A 144 18.89 -10.58 -7.68
N GLU A 145 18.24 -10.64 -6.55
CA GLU A 145 18.90 -10.84 -5.24
C GLU A 145 19.47 -12.26 -5.09
N ALA A 146 18.83 -13.27 -5.66
CA ALA A 146 19.27 -14.67 -5.58
C ALA A 146 20.48 -15.00 -6.46
N VAL A 147 20.70 -14.24 -7.54
CA VAL A 147 21.82 -14.47 -8.47
C VAL A 147 23.12 -13.79 -8.02
N ASN A 148 23.05 -12.82 -7.13
CA ASN A 148 24.20 -12.05 -6.64
C ASN A 148 24.69 -12.51 -5.23
N ARG A 149 24.24 -13.65 -4.75
CA ARG A 149 24.74 -14.34 -3.54
C ARG A 149 25.45 -15.62 -3.92
#